data_b9caaa0f05407062a96b1c2a0619ed6b
#
_entry.id   b9caaa0f05407062a96b1c2a0619ed6b
#
_cell.length_a   1.000
_cell.length_b   1.000
_cell.length_c   1.000
_cell.angle_alpha   90.00
_cell.angle_beta   90.00
_cell.angle_gamma   90.00
#
_symmetry.space_group_name_H-M   'P 1'
#
loop_
_entity.id
_entity.type
_entity.pdbx_description
1 polymer ?
#
loop_
_entity_poly.entity_id
_entity_poly.type
_entity_poly.pdbx_seq_one_letter_code
_entity_poly.pdbx_strand_id
1 'polypeptide(L)'
;MRLEREPLEKRPMLMLSLVCILVLSSYLLATLPSTEKIETNWTLSFAGADDFFQTGQATDFHVFLEDEFGSAIENATVTAVFDRPDTVHHIKKVFSRVEGGLYETDIVFSVPGTWIAMIEAEKGDHIYRNQILFTVDGSIVSEANRDPKDHFHLEQPLPSELQRSLNNIPVFNK
;
A
#
# COMPACT_ATOMS: atom_id res chain seq x y z
N MET A 1 34.69 -35.86 -49.63
CA MET A 1 34.07 -35.20 -48.47
C MET A 1 33.10 -34.19 -49.01
N ARG A 2 31.82 -34.52 -49.02
CA ARG A 2 30.76 -33.73 -49.68
C ARG A 2 30.10 -32.87 -48.59
N LEU A 3 30.40 -31.59 -48.58
CA LEU A 3 29.76 -30.64 -47.68
C LEU A 3 28.30 -30.40 -48.17
N GLU A 4 27.34 -31.00 -47.49
CA GLU A 4 25.93 -30.69 -47.66
C GLU A 4 25.69 -29.23 -47.25
N ARG A 5 25.38 -28.41 -48.24
CA ARG A 5 24.88 -27.03 -48.00
C ARG A 5 23.44 -27.15 -47.56
N GLU A 6 23.19 -26.90 -46.28
CA GLU A 6 21.79 -26.72 -45.82
C GLU A 6 21.11 -25.57 -46.57
N PRO A 7 19.85 -25.74 -46.93
CA PRO A 7 19.14 -24.76 -47.74
C PRO A 7 18.89 -23.48 -46.93
N LEU A 8 19.48 -22.37 -47.37
CA LEU A 8 19.29 -21.02 -46.85
C LEU A 8 17.85 -20.49 -46.89
N GLU A 9 16.95 -21.25 -47.50
CA GLU A 9 15.57 -20.82 -47.81
C GLU A 9 14.63 -20.84 -46.62
N LYS A 10 14.95 -21.53 -45.53
CA LYS A 10 14.09 -21.62 -44.33
C LYS A 10 14.26 -20.45 -43.32
N ARG A 11 15.36 -19.71 -43.43
CA ARG A 11 15.66 -18.60 -42.49
C ARG A 11 14.71 -17.40 -42.60
N PRO A 12 14.32 -16.91 -43.79
CA PRO A 12 13.38 -15.79 -43.87
C PRO A 12 11.96 -16.16 -43.39
N MET A 13 11.54 -17.41 -43.59
CA MET A 13 10.23 -17.88 -43.12
C MET A 13 10.16 -17.99 -41.59
N LEU A 14 11.25 -18.39 -40.97
CA LEU A 14 11.39 -18.46 -39.50
C LEU A 14 11.42 -17.06 -38.87
N MET A 15 12.08 -16.10 -39.50
CA MET A 15 12.10 -14.69 -39.08
C MET A 15 10.72 -14.06 -39.24
N LEU A 16 10.01 -14.32 -40.30
CA LEU A 16 8.67 -13.82 -40.54
C LEU A 16 7.67 -14.34 -39.49
N SER A 17 7.75 -15.65 -39.17
CA SER A 17 6.90 -16.25 -38.12
C SER A 17 7.20 -15.65 -36.73
N LEU A 18 8.45 -15.37 -36.39
CA LEU A 18 8.84 -14.75 -35.13
C LEU A 18 8.30 -13.33 -35.03
N VAL A 19 8.37 -12.54 -36.09
CA VAL A 19 7.80 -11.19 -36.14
C VAL A 19 6.29 -11.21 -36.00
N CYS A 20 5.59 -12.14 -36.68
CA CYS A 20 4.14 -12.31 -36.53
C CYS A 20 3.74 -12.68 -35.09
N ILE A 21 4.49 -13.56 -34.43
CA ILE A 21 4.23 -13.93 -33.02
C ILE A 21 4.43 -12.73 -32.09
N LEU A 22 5.49 -11.94 -32.29
CA LEU A 22 5.74 -10.72 -31.51
C LEU A 22 4.64 -9.67 -31.72
N VAL A 23 4.18 -9.45 -32.94
CA VAL A 23 3.09 -8.53 -33.24
C VAL A 23 1.77 -9.02 -32.61
N LEU A 24 1.47 -10.31 -32.73
CA LEU A 24 0.27 -10.89 -32.13
C LEU A 24 0.31 -10.82 -30.59
N SER A 25 1.46 -11.10 -29.97
CA SER A 25 1.60 -11.01 -28.51
C SER A 25 1.49 -9.57 -28.00
N SER A 26 2.05 -8.59 -28.73
CA SER A 26 1.92 -7.17 -28.37
C SER A 26 0.47 -6.67 -28.55
N TYR A 27 -0.23 -7.13 -29.58
CA TYR A 27 -1.63 -6.82 -29.79
C TYR A 27 -2.52 -7.43 -28.69
N LEU A 28 -2.26 -8.69 -28.30
CA LEU A 28 -2.98 -9.36 -27.23
C LEU A 28 -2.75 -8.65 -25.87
N LEU A 29 -1.53 -8.19 -25.60
CA LEU A 29 -1.21 -7.43 -24.39
C LEU A 29 -1.91 -6.07 -24.36
N ALA A 30 -2.02 -5.39 -25.51
CA ALA A 30 -2.67 -4.09 -25.63
C ALA A 30 -4.21 -4.17 -25.55
N THR A 31 -4.79 -5.35 -25.79
CA THR A 31 -6.25 -5.58 -25.71
C THR A 31 -6.69 -6.18 -24.38
N LEU A 32 -5.78 -6.40 -23.43
CA LEU A 32 -6.18 -6.76 -22.07
C LEU A 32 -6.99 -5.59 -21.50
N PRO A 33 -8.26 -5.82 -21.11
CA PRO A 33 -9.07 -4.78 -20.49
C PRO A 33 -8.37 -4.35 -19.21
N SER A 34 -7.95 -3.10 -19.14
CA SER A 34 -7.66 -2.48 -17.85
C SER A 34 -9.00 -2.46 -17.11
N THR A 35 -9.11 -3.24 -16.06
CA THR A 35 -10.28 -3.21 -15.19
C THR A 35 -10.23 -1.86 -14.45
N GLU A 36 -10.89 -0.87 -15.05
CA GLU A 36 -11.06 0.43 -14.43
C GLU A 36 -11.97 0.22 -13.21
N LYS A 37 -11.41 0.45 -12.01
CA LYS A 37 -12.17 0.27 -10.77
C LYS A 37 -13.14 1.42 -10.61
N ILE A 38 -14.36 1.09 -10.23
CA ILE A 38 -15.46 2.04 -10.04
C ILE A 38 -15.43 2.52 -8.59
N GLU A 39 -15.23 3.82 -8.37
CA GLU A 39 -15.36 4.41 -7.03
C GLU A 39 -16.81 4.37 -6.57
N THR A 40 -17.02 3.95 -5.34
CA THR A 40 -18.35 3.73 -4.74
C THR A 40 -18.63 4.70 -3.59
N ASN A 41 -19.92 4.87 -3.30
CA ASN A 41 -20.41 5.66 -2.15
C ASN A 41 -20.55 4.79 -0.89
N TRP A 42 -19.62 3.87 -0.65
CA TRP A 42 -19.60 3.11 0.59
C TRP A 42 -19.28 4.01 1.76
N THR A 43 -19.61 3.56 2.94
CA THR A 43 -19.26 4.24 4.19
C THR A 43 -18.35 3.34 5.00
N LEU A 44 -17.29 3.92 5.54
CA LEU A 44 -16.39 3.23 6.45
C LEU A 44 -16.44 3.99 7.78
N SER A 45 -16.83 3.30 8.83
CA SER A 45 -16.77 3.78 10.20
C SER A 45 -15.66 3.07 10.98
N PHE A 46 -14.96 3.84 11.78
CA PHE A 46 -13.88 3.35 12.63
C PHE A 46 -14.46 3.06 14.02
N ALA A 47 -14.33 1.79 14.44
CA ALA A 47 -14.67 1.39 15.80
C ALA A 47 -13.43 1.57 16.68
N GLY A 48 -13.50 2.44 17.66
CA GLY A 48 -12.37 2.75 18.53
C GLY A 48 -11.87 4.19 18.41
N ALA A 49 -12.70 5.08 17.86
CA ALA A 49 -12.38 6.52 17.81
C ALA A 49 -12.11 7.13 19.20
N ASP A 50 -12.63 6.50 20.26
CA ASP A 50 -12.42 6.86 21.66
C ASP A 50 -11.32 6.02 22.34
N ASP A 51 -10.69 5.07 21.63
CA ASP A 51 -9.66 4.22 22.19
C ASP A 51 -8.32 4.97 22.26
N PHE A 52 -7.59 4.72 23.34
CA PHE A 52 -6.24 5.26 23.53
C PHE A 52 -5.23 4.29 22.92
N PHE A 53 -4.69 4.65 21.77
CA PHE A 53 -3.57 3.92 21.20
C PHE A 53 -2.28 4.25 21.93
N GLN A 54 -1.49 3.23 22.25
CA GLN A 54 -0.20 3.42 22.90
C GLN A 54 0.93 2.80 22.08
N THR A 55 2.07 3.48 22.05
CA THR A 55 3.27 2.96 21.39
C THR A 55 3.77 1.67 22.03
N GLY A 56 4.24 0.73 21.21
CA GLY A 56 4.83 -0.54 21.65
C GLY A 56 3.82 -1.59 22.14
N GLN A 57 2.53 -1.31 22.03
CA GLN A 57 1.46 -2.27 22.34
C GLN A 57 0.77 -2.70 21.06
N ALA A 58 0.53 -4.01 20.93
CA ALA A 58 -0.33 -4.53 19.86
C ALA A 58 -1.77 -4.08 20.12
N THR A 59 -2.37 -3.50 19.11
CA THR A 59 -3.73 -2.96 19.17
C THR A 59 -4.51 -3.47 17.97
N ASP A 60 -5.72 -3.93 18.21
CA ASP A 60 -6.66 -4.30 17.17
C ASP A 60 -7.31 -3.03 16.60
N PHE A 61 -7.20 -2.88 15.28
CA PHE A 61 -7.79 -1.77 14.54
C PHE A 61 -9.01 -2.27 13.77
N HIS A 62 -10.19 -1.76 14.12
CA HIS A 62 -11.47 -2.22 13.62
C HIS A 62 -12.13 -1.20 12.71
N VAL A 63 -12.65 -1.66 11.58
CA VAL A 63 -13.46 -0.83 10.68
C VAL A 63 -14.73 -1.56 10.26
N PHE A 64 -15.84 -0.83 10.18
CA PHE A 64 -17.09 -1.30 9.59
C PHE A 64 -17.22 -0.74 8.18
N LEU A 65 -17.58 -1.59 7.24
CA LEU A 65 -17.82 -1.23 5.85
C LEU A 65 -19.28 -1.48 5.50
N GLU A 66 -19.97 -0.44 5.05
CA GLU A 66 -21.39 -0.45 4.70
C GLU A 66 -21.60 0.16 3.32
N ASP A 67 -22.67 -0.24 2.66
CA ASP A 67 -23.12 0.41 1.43
C ASP A 67 -23.90 1.71 1.73
N GLU A 68 -24.34 2.41 0.69
CA GLU A 68 -25.09 3.65 0.78
C GLU A 68 -26.46 3.50 1.50
N PHE A 69 -26.94 2.27 1.69
CA PHE A 69 -28.18 1.95 2.38
C PHE A 69 -27.97 1.47 3.82
N GLY A 70 -26.70 1.44 4.30
CA GLY A 70 -26.33 0.95 5.61
C GLY A 70 -26.30 -0.58 5.71
N SER A 71 -26.25 -1.29 4.57
CA SER A 71 -26.09 -2.74 4.57
C SER A 71 -24.61 -3.11 4.64
N ALA A 72 -24.29 -4.06 5.49
CA ALA A 72 -22.93 -4.53 5.68
C ALA A 72 -22.29 -5.06 4.38
N ILE A 73 -21.11 -4.59 4.04
CA ILE A 73 -20.35 -5.11 2.90
C ILE A 73 -19.44 -6.21 3.39
N GLU A 74 -19.84 -7.44 3.11
CA GLU A 74 -19.04 -8.62 3.36
C GLU A 74 -18.19 -9.01 2.13
N ASN A 75 -17.12 -9.76 2.38
CA ASN A 75 -16.22 -10.29 1.34
C ASN A 75 -15.52 -9.21 0.49
N ALA A 76 -15.27 -8.03 1.06
CA ALA A 76 -14.35 -7.07 0.50
C ALA A 76 -12.91 -7.43 0.90
N THR A 77 -11.95 -7.05 0.07
CA THR A 77 -10.54 -6.99 0.45
C THR A 77 -10.27 -5.61 1.03
N VAL A 78 -9.97 -5.54 2.33
CA VAL A 78 -9.69 -4.27 3.01
C VAL A 78 -8.20 -4.21 3.33
N THR A 79 -7.56 -3.14 2.92
CA THR A 79 -6.15 -2.87 3.19
C THR A 79 -5.97 -1.47 3.77
N ALA A 80 -4.94 -1.26 4.56
CA ALA A 80 -4.55 0.07 5.00
C ALA A 80 -3.04 0.27 4.91
N VAL A 81 -2.66 1.53 4.73
CA VAL A 81 -1.30 2.00 4.96
C VAL A 81 -1.37 2.95 6.14
N PHE A 82 -0.69 2.60 7.22
CA PHE A 82 -0.53 3.46 8.38
C PHE A 82 0.76 4.25 8.25
N ASP A 83 0.64 5.57 8.37
CA ASP A 83 1.77 6.49 8.23
C ASP A 83 1.59 7.69 9.15
N ARG A 84 2.55 8.60 9.15
CA ARG A 84 2.47 9.84 9.90
C ARG A 84 2.64 11.04 8.97
N PRO A 85 1.96 12.16 9.22
CA PRO A 85 2.17 13.39 8.44
C PRO A 85 3.62 13.89 8.48
N ASP A 86 4.32 13.67 9.59
CA ASP A 86 5.65 14.23 9.84
C ASP A 86 6.80 13.29 9.50
N THR A 87 6.54 11.97 9.43
CA THR A 87 7.57 10.94 9.22
C THR A 87 6.99 9.80 8.38
N VAL A 88 7.87 9.03 7.72
CA VAL A 88 7.45 7.93 6.85
C VAL A 88 7.63 6.61 7.57
N HIS A 89 6.54 5.90 7.83
CA HIS A 89 6.51 4.55 8.42
C HIS A 89 6.05 3.50 7.42
N HIS A 90 5.03 3.83 6.62
CA HIS A 90 4.50 3.03 5.52
C HIS A 90 4.15 1.59 5.92
N ILE A 91 3.47 1.43 7.07
CA ILE A 91 3.07 0.12 7.59
C ILE A 91 1.84 -0.37 6.83
N LYS A 92 2.04 -1.30 5.88
CA LYS A 92 0.94 -1.87 5.10
C LYS A 92 0.33 -3.07 5.80
N LYS A 93 -0.99 -3.03 6.03
CA LYS A 93 -1.79 -4.10 6.63
C LYS A 93 -2.91 -4.56 5.71
N VAL A 94 -3.28 -5.83 5.86
CA VAL A 94 -4.47 -6.42 5.26
C VAL A 94 -5.40 -6.79 6.40
N PHE A 95 -6.65 -6.40 6.30
CA PHE A 95 -7.64 -6.69 7.32
C PHE A 95 -8.23 -8.09 7.13
N SER A 96 -8.45 -8.75 8.23
CA SER A 96 -9.22 -9.99 8.31
C SER A 96 -10.70 -9.63 8.44
N ARG A 97 -11.56 -10.35 7.71
CA ARG A 97 -12.99 -10.21 7.87
C ARG A 97 -13.43 -10.94 9.16
N VAL A 98 -14.26 -10.29 9.96
CA VAL A 98 -14.91 -10.89 11.11
C VAL A 98 -16.34 -11.30 10.72
N GLU A 99 -17.31 -10.43 10.89
CA GLU A 99 -18.71 -10.65 10.52
C GLU A 99 -19.43 -9.31 10.35
N GLY A 100 -20.57 -9.28 9.65
CA GLY A 100 -21.44 -8.12 9.58
C GLY A 100 -20.77 -6.83 9.07
N GLY A 101 -19.84 -6.95 8.11
CA GLY A 101 -19.09 -5.81 7.59
C GLY A 101 -17.95 -5.34 8.47
N LEU A 102 -17.66 -6.03 9.57
CA LEU A 102 -16.52 -5.75 10.44
C LEU A 102 -15.25 -6.38 9.87
N TYR A 103 -14.19 -5.57 9.81
CA TYR A 103 -12.83 -5.95 9.42
C TYR A 103 -11.85 -5.51 10.49
N GLU A 104 -10.84 -6.34 10.78
CA GLU A 104 -9.85 -6.09 11.80
C GLU A 104 -8.42 -6.34 11.32
N THR A 105 -7.47 -5.64 11.89
CA THR A 105 -6.03 -5.91 11.75
C THR A 105 -5.32 -5.51 13.03
N ASP A 106 -4.25 -6.22 13.35
CA ASP A 106 -3.34 -5.85 14.44
C ASP A 106 -2.26 -4.88 13.96
N ILE A 107 -1.87 -3.96 14.82
CA ILE A 107 -0.77 -3.01 14.56
C ILE A 107 -0.04 -2.63 15.85
N VAL A 108 1.26 -2.36 15.74
CA VAL A 108 2.07 -1.78 16.82
C VAL A 108 2.63 -0.44 16.36
N PHE A 109 2.22 0.62 17.03
CA PHE A 109 2.73 1.96 16.72
C PHE A 109 4.08 2.19 17.41
N SER A 110 5.04 2.74 16.70
CA SER A 110 6.42 2.92 17.19
C SER A 110 6.70 4.32 17.75
N VAL A 111 5.94 5.31 17.33
CA VAL A 111 6.18 6.72 17.66
C VAL A 111 4.88 7.39 18.08
N PRO A 112 4.87 8.21 19.16
CA PRO A 112 3.69 8.94 19.59
C PRO A 112 3.35 10.10 18.64
N GLY A 113 2.11 10.58 18.70
CA GLY A 113 1.61 11.72 17.95
C GLY A 113 0.53 11.34 16.95
N THR A 114 0.30 12.20 15.96
CA THR A 114 -0.75 12.01 14.97
C THR A 114 -0.34 10.96 13.93
N TRP A 115 -1.24 10.02 13.69
CA TRP A 115 -1.14 9.00 12.66
C TRP A 115 -2.29 9.12 11.67
N ILE A 116 -2.07 8.60 10.48
CA ILE A 116 -3.06 8.49 9.41
C ILE A 116 -3.17 7.04 8.96
N ALA A 117 -4.39 6.51 8.89
CA ALA A 117 -4.68 5.27 8.21
C ALA A 117 -5.33 5.58 6.87
N MET A 118 -4.66 5.27 5.78
CA MET A 118 -5.17 5.34 4.42
C MET A 118 -5.75 3.98 4.06
N ILE A 119 -7.08 3.88 4.05
CA ILE A 119 -7.80 2.61 3.90
C ILE A 119 -8.36 2.50 2.49
N GLU A 120 -8.18 1.34 1.90
CA GLU A 120 -8.74 0.95 0.62
C GLU A 120 -9.55 -0.33 0.79
N ALA A 121 -10.80 -0.34 0.33
CA ALA A 121 -11.68 -1.49 0.33
C ALA A 121 -12.08 -1.83 -1.11
N GLU A 122 -11.94 -3.09 -1.51
CA GLU A 122 -12.21 -3.56 -2.85
C GLU A 122 -13.18 -4.76 -2.83
N LYS A 123 -14.17 -4.74 -3.72
CA LYS A 123 -15.08 -5.87 -3.95
C LYS A 123 -15.46 -5.96 -5.43
N GLY A 124 -14.95 -6.95 -6.13
CA GLY A 124 -15.09 -7.06 -7.58
C GLY A 124 -14.38 -5.92 -8.30
N ASP A 125 -15.10 -5.18 -9.11
CA ASP A 125 -14.64 -3.97 -9.81
C ASP A 125 -14.88 -2.66 -9.03
N HIS A 126 -15.46 -2.75 -7.83
CA HIS A 126 -15.75 -1.62 -6.96
C HIS A 126 -14.59 -1.35 -6.00
N ILE A 127 -14.31 -0.06 -5.79
CA ILE A 127 -13.28 0.41 -4.86
C ILE A 127 -13.80 1.59 -4.03
N TYR A 128 -13.41 1.61 -2.78
CA TYR A 128 -13.66 2.71 -1.85
C TYR A 128 -12.38 3.09 -1.13
N ARG A 129 -12.15 4.38 -0.93
CA ARG A 129 -10.97 4.90 -0.23
C ARG A 129 -11.38 5.88 0.85
N ASN A 130 -10.75 5.76 2.01
CA ASN A 130 -10.94 6.69 3.12
C ASN A 130 -9.64 6.92 3.88
N GLN A 131 -9.61 7.99 4.66
CA GLN A 131 -8.49 8.35 5.51
C GLN A 131 -8.99 8.64 6.92
N ILE A 132 -8.33 8.08 7.92
CA ILE A 132 -8.64 8.27 9.33
C ILE A 132 -7.41 8.85 10.01
N LEU A 133 -7.61 9.98 10.71
CA LEU A 133 -6.60 10.58 11.58
C LEU A 133 -6.90 10.20 13.03
N PHE A 134 -5.88 9.79 13.76
CA PHE A 134 -5.99 9.43 15.18
C PHE A 134 -4.68 9.76 15.91
N THR A 135 -4.72 9.73 17.24
CA THR A 135 -3.57 10.04 18.07
C THR A 135 -3.06 8.78 18.77
N VAL A 136 -1.76 8.63 18.84
CA VAL A 136 -1.05 7.58 19.57
C VAL A 136 -0.26 8.24 20.70
N ASP A 137 -0.44 7.76 21.93
CA ASP A 137 0.27 8.24 23.10
C ASP A 137 1.49 7.36 23.43
N GLY A 138 2.36 7.85 24.31
CA GLY A 138 3.51 7.09 24.81
C GLY A 138 4.85 7.70 24.47
N SER A 139 5.85 6.85 24.27
CA SER A 139 7.22 7.24 23.92
C SER A 139 7.72 6.44 22.71
N ILE A 140 8.75 6.93 22.04
CA ILE A 140 9.38 6.22 20.94
C ILE A 140 9.90 4.86 21.43
N VAL A 141 9.50 3.78 20.73
CA VAL A 141 9.91 2.41 21.08
C VAL A 141 11.12 1.97 20.27
N SER A 142 11.89 1.04 20.83
CA SER A 142 13.03 0.44 20.14
C SER A 142 12.59 -0.38 18.92
N GLU A 143 13.50 -0.58 17.98
CA GLU A 143 13.24 -1.36 16.76
C GLU A 143 12.67 -2.77 17.05
N ALA A 144 13.15 -3.42 18.11
CA ALA A 144 12.68 -4.76 18.50
C ALA A 144 11.21 -4.81 18.95
N ASN A 145 10.62 -3.66 19.29
CA ASN A 145 9.24 -3.55 19.80
C ASN A 145 8.30 -2.84 18.81
N ARG A 146 8.70 -2.72 17.54
CA ARG A 146 7.91 -2.11 16.49
C ARG A 146 7.11 -3.15 15.71
N ASP A 147 6.14 -2.68 14.95
CA ASP A 147 5.52 -3.51 13.93
C ASP A 147 6.59 -4.03 12.97
N PRO A 148 6.59 -5.34 12.63
CA PRO A 148 7.57 -5.91 11.70
C PRO A 148 7.58 -5.26 10.30
N LYS A 149 6.52 -4.54 9.95
CA LYS A 149 6.38 -3.81 8.68
C LYS A 149 6.68 -2.31 8.81
N ASP A 150 7.07 -1.84 9.98
CA ASP A 150 7.48 -0.45 10.21
C ASP A 150 8.90 -0.25 9.68
N HIS A 151 9.02 0.47 8.57
CA HIS A 151 10.30 0.78 7.92
C HIS A 151 10.94 2.07 8.44
N PHE A 152 10.37 2.68 9.47
CA PHE A 152 10.91 3.89 10.08
C PHE A 152 12.23 3.62 10.80
N HIS A 153 13.24 4.43 10.45
CA HIS A 153 14.52 4.46 11.14
C HIS A 153 14.71 5.83 11.77
N LEU A 154 15.07 5.87 13.06
CA LEU A 154 15.38 7.12 13.77
C LEU A 154 16.56 7.89 13.16
N GLU A 155 17.46 7.16 12.49
CA GLU A 155 18.62 7.67 11.75
C GLU A 155 18.35 7.86 10.26
N GLN A 156 17.10 7.99 9.83
CA GLN A 156 16.77 8.19 8.44
C GLN A 156 17.50 9.43 7.91
N PRO A 157 18.36 9.31 6.88
CA PRO A 157 19.07 10.46 6.34
C PRO A 157 18.05 11.45 5.80
N LEU A 158 18.19 12.70 6.24
CA LEU A 158 17.37 13.79 5.72
C LEU A 158 17.48 13.86 4.17
N PRO A 159 16.39 14.14 3.47
CA PRO A 159 16.44 14.38 2.04
C PRO A 159 17.58 15.37 1.73
N SER A 160 18.34 15.12 0.67
CA SER A 160 19.56 15.87 0.34
C SER A 160 19.34 17.38 0.20
N GLU A 161 18.12 17.81 -0.12
CA GLU A 161 17.72 19.21 -0.19
C GLU A 161 17.57 19.84 1.19
N LEU A 162 16.92 19.11 2.10
CA LEU A 162 16.75 19.54 3.49
C LEU A 162 18.09 19.58 4.22
N GLN A 163 18.94 18.60 3.96
CA GLN A 163 20.30 18.54 4.53
C GLN A 163 21.17 19.71 4.06
N ARG A 164 21.06 20.08 2.77
CA ARG A 164 21.73 21.27 2.23
C ARG A 164 21.19 22.56 2.84
N SER A 165 19.88 22.66 3.04
CA SER A 165 19.26 23.84 3.67
C SER A 165 19.69 23.99 5.13
N LEU A 166 19.75 22.89 5.88
CA LEU A 166 20.21 22.90 7.28
C LEU A 166 21.68 23.25 7.42
N ASN A 167 22.54 22.77 6.50
CA ASN A 167 23.97 23.10 6.51
C ASN A 167 24.24 24.57 6.17
N ASN A 168 23.29 25.28 5.56
CA ASN A 168 23.40 26.70 5.24
C ASN A 168 22.82 27.63 6.31
N ILE A 169 22.25 27.09 7.39
CA ILE A 169 21.78 27.89 8.53
C ILE A 169 23.01 28.26 9.38
N PRO A 170 23.30 29.57 9.56
CA PRO A 170 24.41 29.97 10.41
C PRO A 170 24.19 29.52 11.86
N VAL A 171 25.11 28.73 12.39
CA VAL A 171 25.10 28.32 13.80
C VAL A 171 25.52 29.51 14.64
N PHE A 172 24.58 30.13 15.33
CA PHE A 172 24.87 31.15 16.32
C PHE A 172 25.37 30.45 17.59
N ASN A 173 26.68 30.33 17.72
CA ASN A 173 27.30 29.97 19.00
C ASN A 173 27.07 31.11 20.01
N LYS A 174 26.41 30.79 21.12
CA LYS A 174 26.31 31.65 22.29
C LYS A 174 27.57 31.56 23.13
#